data_f00a1dbdb267c56115528b54a6ba71f5
#
_entry.id   f00a1dbdb267c56115528b54a6ba71f5
#
_cell.length_a   1.000
_cell.length_b   1.000
_cell.length_c   1.000
_cell.angle_alpha   90.00
_cell.angle_beta   90.00
_cell.angle_gamma   90.00
#
_symmetry.space_group_name_H-M   'P 1'
#
loop_
_entity.id
_entity.type
_entity.pdbx_description
1 polymer ?
#
loop_
_entity_poly.entity_id
_entity_poly.type
_entity_poly.pdbx_seq_one_letter_code
_entity_poly.pdbx_strand_id
1 'polypeptide(L)'
;MGLIINKPMISENAADIIQQTGLHHIQPMPDIYFGGPVNLEMGLFLHDTSYDIEGTLSVSKSISLTSNKQIVVDLKNGTGPSEYHFSFGYAGWGKGQVEREIENGDWLVMPADDEFIFSIPNPDKWQKAASKFGIDILDLGGSAGIA
;
A
#
# COMPACT_ATOMS: atom_id res chain seq x y z
N MET A 1 -5.27 -11.70 0.84
CA MET A 1 -5.46 -10.26 0.57
C MET A 1 -4.09 -9.61 0.40
N GLY A 2 -3.94 -8.68 -0.52
CA GLY A 2 -2.71 -7.92 -0.74
C GLY A 2 -3.03 -6.47 -1.11
N LEU A 3 -2.03 -5.60 -0.97
CA LEU A 3 -2.12 -4.18 -1.34
C LEU A 3 -1.07 -3.84 -2.39
N ILE A 4 -1.50 -3.11 -3.43
CA ILE A 4 -0.57 -2.48 -4.37
C ILE A 4 0.00 -1.24 -3.67
N ILE A 5 1.33 -1.17 -3.52
CA ILE A 5 2.00 -0.13 -2.73
C ILE A 5 2.72 0.94 -3.56
N ASN A 6 2.69 0.84 -4.88
CA ASN A 6 3.42 1.75 -5.77
C ASN A 6 2.56 2.42 -6.84
N LYS A 7 1.23 2.42 -6.67
CA LYS A 7 0.29 3.01 -7.63
C LYS A 7 -0.49 4.16 -6.99
N PRO A 8 0.04 5.38 -6.98
CA PRO A 8 -0.70 6.53 -6.49
C PRO A 8 -1.93 6.81 -7.36
N MET A 9 -3.02 7.21 -6.73
CA MET A 9 -4.23 7.65 -7.44
C MET A 9 -4.03 9.10 -7.92
N ILE A 10 -3.93 9.27 -9.23
CA ILE A 10 -3.82 10.58 -9.87
C ILE A 10 -5.17 10.81 -10.57
N SER A 11 -6.15 11.41 -9.90
CA SER A 11 -7.42 11.72 -10.55
C SER A 11 -8.23 12.76 -9.79
N GLU A 12 -9.19 13.37 -10.49
CA GLU A 12 -10.24 14.20 -9.88
C GLU A 12 -10.97 13.45 -8.75
N ASN A 13 -11.11 12.13 -8.89
CA ASN A 13 -11.72 11.28 -7.86
C ASN A 13 -10.93 11.26 -6.54
N ALA A 14 -9.60 11.42 -6.57
CA ALA A 14 -8.80 11.52 -5.36
C ALA A 14 -9.13 12.80 -4.56
N ALA A 15 -9.42 13.91 -5.22
CA ALA A 15 -9.81 15.15 -4.58
C ALA A 15 -11.14 15.02 -3.82
N ASP A 16 -12.12 14.36 -4.42
CA ASP A 16 -13.42 14.11 -3.78
C ASP A 16 -13.28 13.18 -2.56
N ILE A 17 -12.47 12.15 -2.68
CA ILE A 17 -12.17 11.22 -1.58
C ILE A 17 -11.47 11.96 -0.43
N ILE A 18 -10.48 12.79 -0.73
CA ILE A 18 -9.78 13.61 0.26
C ILE A 18 -10.75 14.51 1.02
N GLN A 19 -11.68 15.14 0.33
CA GLN A 19 -12.70 16.00 0.91
C GLN A 19 -13.65 15.20 1.84
N GLN A 20 -14.16 14.08 1.34
CA GLN A 20 -15.14 13.27 2.06
C GLN A 20 -14.54 12.55 3.29
N THR A 21 -13.28 12.18 3.25
CA THR A 21 -12.60 11.47 4.33
C THR A 21 -11.97 12.39 5.38
N GLY A 22 -11.84 13.68 5.09
CA GLY A 22 -11.16 14.64 5.97
C GLY A 22 -9.63 14.59 5.91
N LEU A 23 -9.07 13.85 4.95
CA LEU A 23 -7.62 13.72 4.77
C LEU A 23 -6.92 15.05 4.46
N HIS A 24 -7.63 16.02 3.89
CA HIS A 24 -7.11 17.37 3.62
C HIS A 24 -6.72 18.15 4.89
N HIS A 25 -7.16 17.70 6.06
CA HIS A 25 -6.77 18.28 7.34
C HIS A 25 -5.45 17.72 7.90
N ILE A 26 -4.91 16.66 7.29
CA ILE A 26 -3.63 16.07 7.69
C ILE A 26 -2.50 16.83 6.99
N GLN A 27 -1.46 17.19 7.73
CA GLN A 27 -0.31 17.93 7.20
C GLN A 27 1.00 17.17 7.49
N PRO A 28 1.82 16.87 6.47
CA PRO A 28 1.52 17.06 5.04
C PRO A 28 0.38 16.16 4.57
N MET A 29 -0.34 16.60 3.54
CA MET A 29 -1.45 15.82 2.98
C MET A 29 -0.90 14.49 2.43
N PRO A 30 -1.47 13.35 2.84
CA PRO A 30 -0.98 12.06 2.40
C PRO A 30 -1.31 11.77 0.94
N ASP A 31 -0.44 11.02 0.29
CA ASP A 31 -0.77 10.38 -0.99
C ASP A 31 -1.83 9.30 -0.77
N ILE A 32 -2.71 9.15 -1.76
CA ILE A 32 -3.70 8.09 -1.80
C ILE A 32 -3.31 7.09 -2.87
N TYR A 33 -3.42 5.81 -2.56
CA TYR A 33 -3.02 4.72 -3.44
C TYR A 33 -4.20 3.87 -3.88
N PHE A 34 -4.09 3.30 -5.06
CA PHE A 34 -4.94 2.21 -5.52
C PHE A 34 -4.39 0.89 -4.97
N GLY A 35 -5.03 0.35 -3.94
CA GLY A 35 -4.59 -0.87 -3.27
C GLY A 35 -4.98 -2.17 -3.99
N GLY A 36 -5.97 -2.10 -4.88
CA GLY A 36 -6.45 -3.22 -5.67
C GLY A 36 -7.91 -3.09 -6.08
N PRO A 37 -8.41 -4.00 -6.92
CA PRO A 37 -9.72 -3.86 -7.56
C PRO A 37 -10.91 -4.26 -6.69
N VAL A 38 -10.68 -4.88 -5.52
CA VAL A 38 -11.74 -5.36 -4.64
C VAL A 38 -12.11 -4.29 -3.63
N ASN A 39 -13.39 -4.03 -3.47
CA ASN A 39 -13.96 -3.11 -2.48
C ASN A 39 -13.29 -1.72 -2.49
N LEU A 40 -13.44 -1.02 -3.60
CA LEU A 40 -12.79 0.29 -3.86
C LEU A 40 -13.22 1.42 -2.90
N GLU A 41 -14.27 1.21 -2.13
CA GLU A 41 -14.72 2.15 -1.10
C GLU A 41 -14.04 1.94 0.26
N MET A 42 -13.33 0.82 0.42
CA MET A 42 -12.66 0.48 1.66
C MET A 42 -11.30 1.16 1.74
N GLY A 43 -11.17 2.12 2.65
CA GLY A 43 -9.89 2.73 2.99
C GLY A 43 -9.08 1.83 3.92
N LEU A 44 -7.83 1.60 3.57
CA LEU A 44 -6.89 0.75 4.29
C LEU A 44 -5.60 1.51 4.58
N PHE A 45 -5.18 1.49 5.83
CA PHE A 45 -3.92 2.08 6.29
C PHE A 45 -2.95 0.95 6.66
N LEU A 46 -1.90 0.82 5.87
CA LEU A 46 -0.72 0.05 6.25
C LEU A 46 0.18 0.99 7.04
N HIS A 47 0.60 0.64 8.25
CA HIS A 47 1.29 1.55 9.14
C HIS A 47 2.29 0.83 10.05
N ASP A 48 3.18 1.61 10.66
CA ASP A 48 4.10 1.10 11.67
C ASP A 48 3.35 0.65 12.94
N THR A 49 3.99 -0.18 13.75
CA THR A 49 3.39 -0.78 14.94
C THR A 49 3.41 0.14 16.18
N SER A 50 3.82 1.40 16.03
CA SER A 50 3.72 2.38 17.12
C SER A 50 2.28 2.80 17.41
N TYR A 51 1.38 2.50 16.51
CA TYR A 51 -0.04 2.81 16.58
C TYR A 51 -0.88 1.53 16.58
N ASP A 52 -1.82 1.45 17.52
CA ASP A 52 -2.74 0.32 17.63
C ASP A 52 -4.12 0.80 18.10
N ILE A 53 -5.17 0.41 17.39
CA ILE A 53 -6.56 0.68 17.72
C ILE A 53 -7.42 -0.54 17.45
N GLU A 54 -8.65 -0.52 17.90
CA GLU A 54 -9.61 -1.61 17.66
C GLU A 54 -9.72 -1.95 16.18
N GLY A 55 -9.57 -3.23 15.85
CA GLY A 55 -9.62 -3.75 14.49
C GLY A 55 -8.29 -3.71 13.74
N THR A 56 -7.19 -3.31 14.39
CA THR A 56 -5.86 -3.39 13.81
C THR A 56 -5.42 -4.84 13.66
N LEU A 57 -4.90 -5.17 12.49
CA LEU A 57 -4.35 -6.49 12.15
C LEU A 57 -2.82 -6.40 12.09
N SER A 58 -2.13 -7.27 12.82
CA SER A 58 -0.68 -7.41 12.69
C SER A 58 -0.33 -8.09 11.38
N VAL A 59 0.50 -7.46 10.55
CA VAL A 59 1.00 -7.99 9.28
C VAL A 59 2.40 -8.58 9.48
N SER A 60 3.26 -7.89 10.20
CA SER A 60 4.60 -8.33 10.57
C SER A 60 4.98 -7.80 11.95
N LYS A 61 6.25 -7.96 12.34
CA LYS A 61 6.75 -7.42 13.61
C LYS A 61 6.74 -5.88 13.65
N SER A 62 6.80 -5.23 12.50
CA SER A 62 6.92 -3.77 12.37
C SER A 62 5.77 -3.12 11.61
N ILE A 63 4.88 -3.92 11.02
CA ILE A 63 3.82 -3.43 10.14
C ILE A 63 2.46 -3.95 10.60
N SER A 64 1.50 -3.05 10.65
CA SER A 64 0.11 -3.30 10.96
C SER A 64 -0.81 -2.75 9.88
N LEU A 65 -2.04 -3.22 9.83
CA LEU A 65 -3.08 -2.80 8.90
C LEU A 65 -4.35 -2.46 9.66
N THR A 66 -4.94 -1.29 9.40
CA THR A 66 -6.25 -0.93 9.93
C THR A 66 -7.16 -0.33 8.86
N SER A 67 -8.47 -0.57 9.00
CA SER A 67 -9.53 0.11 8.25
C SER A 67 -10.40 1.02 9.13
N ASN A 68 -10.04 1.16 10.39
CA ASN A 68 -10.78 1.97 11.34
C ASN A 68 -10.60 3.46 11.03
N LYS A 69 -11.69 4.14 10.74
CA LYS A 69 -11.70 5.57 10.37
C LYS A 69 -11.16 6.50 11.47
N GLN A 70 -11.08 6.03 12.72
CA GLN A 70 -10.49 6.79 13.82
C GLN A 70 -9.05 7.20 13.54
N ILE A 71 -8.29 6.39 12.77
CA ILE A 71 -6.92 6.72 12.38
C ILE A 71 -6.81 8.08 11.68
N VAL A 72 -7.81 8.49 10.89
CA VAL A 72 -7.81 9.80 10.22
C VAL A 72 -7.88 10.94 11.25
N VAL A 73 -8.70 10.78 12.28
CA VAL A 73 -8.82 11.74 13.38
C VAL A 73 -7.50 11.82 14.17
N ASP A 74 -6.91 10.67 14.45
CA ASP A 74 -5.68 10.57 15.22
C ASP A 74 -4.47 11.13 14.44
N LEU A 75 -4.40 10.89 13.14
CA LEU A 75 -3.40 11.52 12.25
C LEU A 75 -3.53 13.05 12.24
N LYS A 76 -4.75 13.57 12.14
CA LYS A 76 -5.03 15.00 12.20
C LYS A 76 -4.59 15.62 13.55
N ASN A 77 -4.74 14.89 14.63
CA ASN A 77 -4.40 15.34 15.98
C ASN A 77 -2.92 15.09 16.33
N GLY A 78 -2.13 14.47 15.44
CA GLY A 78 -0.73 14.14 15.69
C GLY A 78 -0.54 12.94 16.63
N THR A 79 -1.57 12.11 16.83
CA THR A 79 -1.55 10.90 17.66
C THR A 79 -1.65 9.61 16.86
N GLY A 80 -1.62 9.70 15.55
CA GLY A 80 -1.59 8.55 14.63
C GLY A 80 -0.21 7.91 14.50
N PRO A 81 -0.07 6.92 13.59
CA PRO A 81 1.21 6.28 13.31
C PRO A 81 2.25 7.26 12.75
N SER A 82 3.52 6.95 12.98
CA SER A 82 4.63 7.76 12.46
C SER A 82 4.81 7.60 10.96
N GLU A 83 4.61 6.38 10.47
CA GLU A 83 4.69 6.05 9.04
C GLU A 83 3.44 5.29 8.63
N TYR A 84 2.89 5.64 7.49
CA TYR A 84 1.71 4.98 6.96
C TYR A 84 1.60 5.10 5.44
N HIS A 85 0.87 4.16 4.86
CA HIS A 85 0.51 4.09 3.45
C HIS A 85 -1.01 3.92 3.35
N PHE A 86 -1.69 4.91 2.77
CA PHE A 86 -3.14 4.91 2.67
C PHE A 86 -3.60 4.50 1.29
N SER A 87 -4.44 3.48 1.21
CA SER A 87 -4.97 2.97 -0.05
C SER A 87 -6.46 2.71 -0.01
N PHE A 88 -7.08 2.71 -1.20
CA PHE A 88 -8.44 2.23 -1.41
C PHE A 88 -8.43 0.92 -2.17
N GLY A 89 -9.29 0.01 -1.71
CA GLY A 89 -9.39 -1.33 -2.28
C GLY A 89 -8.20 -2.23 -1.96
N TYR A 90 -8.30 -3.47 -2.37
CA TYR A 90 -7.26 -4.49 -2.17
C TYR A 90 -7.29 -5.53 -3.29
N ALA A 91 -6.25 -6.33 -3.41
CA ALA A 91 -6.22 -7.53 -4.23
C ALA A 91 -6.65 -8.74 -3.39
N GLY A 92 -7.47 -9.61 -3.97
CA GLY A 92 -7.98 -10.80 -3.30
C GLY A 92 -7.63 -12.06 -4.08
N TRP A 93 -7.32 -13.13 -3.35
CA TRP A 93 -7.13 -14.47 -3.88
C TRP A 93 -8.06 -15.45 -3.19
N GLY A 94 -8.58 -16.40 -3.94
CA GLY A 94 -9.26 -17.57 -3.37
C GLY A 94 -8.28 -18.46 -2.58
N LYS A 95 -8.83 -19.36 -1.79
CA LYS A 95 -8.03 -20.30 -0.98
C LYS A 95 -7.05 -21.10 -1.85
N GLY A 96 -5.76 -21.01 -1.54
CA GLY A 96 -4.68 -21.68 -2.25
C GLY A 96 -4.40 -21.12 -3.66
N GLN A 97 -5.01 -19.99 -4.05
CA GLN A 97 -4.78 -19.40 -5.38
C GLN A 97 -3.41 -18.74 -5.47
N VAL A 98 -3.07 -17.88 -4.51
CA VAL A 98 -1.77 -17.18 -4.53
C VAL A 98 -0.60 -18.17 -4.42
N GLU A 99 -0.75 -19.22 -3.65
CA GLU A 99 0.26 -20.27 -3.53
C GLU A 99 0.50 -20.97 -4.89
N ARG A 100 -0.57 -21.31 -5.61
CA ARG A 100 -0.44 -21.89 -6.96
C ARG A 100 0.18 -20.93 -7.96
N GLU A 101 -0.17 -19.64 -7.91
CA GLU A 101 0.41 -18.62 -8.78
C GLU A 101 1.91 -18.45 -8.51
N ILE A 102 2.33 -18.50 -7.24
CA ILE A 102 3.76 -18.48 -6.86
C ILE A 102 4.47 -19.74 -7.38
N GLU A 103 3.89 -20.93 -7.19
CA GLU A 103 4.45 -22.20 -7.69
C GLU A 103 4.58 -22.21 -9.22
N ASN A 104 3.64 -21.60 -9.92
CA ASN A 104 3.68 -21.46 -11.38
C ASN A 104 4.70 -20.40 -11.88
N GLY A 105 5.28 -19.60 -10.98
CA GLY A 105 6.21 -18.54 -11.34
C GLY A 105 5.56 -17.23 -11.81
N ASP A 106 4.26 -17.07 -11.56
CA ASP A 106 3.52 -15.85 -11.90
C ASP A 106 3.92 -14.66 -11.01
N TRP A 107 4.51 -14.94 -9.83
CA TRP A 107 4.96 -13.95 -8.84
C TRP A 107 6.41 -14.18 -8.44
N LEU A 108 7.17 -13.10 -8.36
CA LEU A 108 8.45 -13.07 -7.67
C LEU A 108 8.21 -12.57 -6.24
N VAL A 109 8.61 -13.36 -5.26
CA VAL A 109 8.38 -13.07 -3.83
C VAL A 109 9.68 -12.64 -3.17
N MET A 110 9.64 -11.53 -2.45
CA MET A 110 10.79 -11.03 -1.69
C MET A 110 10.34 -10.54 -0.31
N PRO A 111 11.21 -10.62 0.70
CA PRO A 111 10.98 -9.91 1.94
C PRO A 111 10.92 -8.40 1.68
N ALA A 112 9.95 -7.73 2.30
CA ALA A 112 9.86 -6.27 2.31
C ALA A 112 9.90 -5.80 3.77
N ASP A 113 10.74 -4.80 4.03
CA ASP A 113 10.85 -4.11 5.30
C ASP A 113 10.12 -2.76 5.26
N ASP A 114 10.11 -2.08 6.38
CA ASP A 114 9.46 -0.77 6.54
C ASP A 114 10.05 0.27 5.59
N GLU A 115 11.38 0.26 5.42
CA GLU A 115 12.07 1.18 4.51
C GLU A 115 11.59 0.98 3.08
N PHE A 116 11.44 -0.26 2.63
CA PHE A 116 10.95 -0.56 1.28
C PHE A 116 9.52 -0.06 1.08
N ILE A 117 8.66 -0.22 2.08
CA ILE A 117 7.24 0.13 1.98
C ILE A 117 7.02 1.62 2.10
N PHE A 118 7.61 2.27 3.11
CA PHE A 118 7.28 3.64 3.47
C PHE A 118 8.25 4.69 2.91
N SER A 119 9.53 4.36 2.75
CA SER A 119 10.57 5.35 2.45
C SER A 119 11.03 5.37 1.00
N ILE A 120 10.95 4.26 0.27
CA ILE A 120 11.36 4.21 -1.13
C ILE A 120 10.33 4.94 -2.00
N PRO A 121 10.74 5.89 -2.87
CA PRO A 121 9.84 6.55 -3.81
C PRO A 121 9.11 5.55 -4.71
N ASN A 122 7.83 5.81 -5.00
CA ASN A 122 6.99 4.90 -5.79
C ASN A 122 7.58 4.52 -7.16
N PRO A 123 8.16 5.45 -7.94
CA PRO A 123 8.78 5.11 -9.23
C PRO A 123 9.92 4.12 -9.11
N ASP A 124 10.61 4.11 -7.96
CA ASP A 124 11.81 3.30 -7.73
C ASP A 124 11.50 1.92 -7.16
N LYS A 125 10.32 1.73 -6.55
CA LYS A 125 9.95 0.47 -5.88
C LYS A 125 10.03 -0.74 -6.80
N TRP A 126 9.48 -0.63 -8.00
CA TRP A 126 9.51 -1.71 -8.99
C TRP A 126 10.94 -2.06 -9.40
N GLN A 127 11.73 -1.05 -9.76
CA GLN A 127 13.12 -1.25 -10.17
C GLN A 127 13.96 -1.87 -9.06
N LYS A 128 13.82 -1.38 -7.83
CA LYS A 128 14.54 -1.92 -6.66
C LYS A 128 14.12 -3.36 -6.34
N ALA A 129 12.82 -3.68 -6.47
CA ALA A 129 12.36 -5.05 -6.31
C ALA A 129 12.94 -5.97 -7.38
N ALA A 130 12.86 -5.60 -8.66
CA ALA A 130 13.37 -6.38 -9.77
C ALA A 130 14.89 -6.61 -9.69
N SER A 131 15.66 -5.60 -9.29
CA SER A 131 17.11 -5.70 -9.15
C SER A 131 17.53 -6.74 -8.09
N LYS A 132 16.73 -7.00 -7.07
CA LYS A 132 16.98 -8.07 -6.08
C LYS A 132 16.93 -9.48 -6.69
N PHE A 133 16.27 -9.63 -7.83
CA PHE A 133 16.21 -10.87 -8.61
C PHE A 133 17.19 -10.87 -9.79
N GLY A 134 18.11 -9.88 -9.89
CA GLY A 134 19.03 -9.75 -10.99
C GLY A 134 18.37 -9.34 -12.31
N ILE A 135 17.17 -8.76 -12.26
CA ILE A 135 16.42 -8.31 -13.44
C ILE A 135 16.71 -6.83 -13.64
N ASP A 136 17.31 -6.48 -14.79
CA ASP A 136 17.41 -5.09 -15.23
C ASP A 136 16.21 -4.74 -16.11
N ILE A 137 15.35 -3.86 -15.60
CA ILE A 137 14.12 -3.44 -16.29
C ILE A 137 14.45 -2.65 -17.56
N LEU A 138 15.61 -1.97 -17.60
CA LEU A 138 16.03 -1.20 -18.77
C LEU A 138 16.39 -2.12 -19.96
N ASP A 139 16.84 -3.34 -19.67
CA ASP A 139 17.15 -4.35 -20.71
C ASP A 139 15.90 -5.01 -21.29
N LEU A 140 14.76 -4.94 -20.59
CA LEU A 140 13.52 -5.56 -21.04
C LEU A 140 12.76 -4.75 -22.09
N GLY A 141 13.22 -3.52 -22.41
CA GLY A 141 12.66 -2.69 -23.50
C GLY A 141 11.16 -2.44 -23.43
N GLY A 142 10.54 -2.71 -22.30
CA GLY A 142 9.11 -2.62 -22.07
C GLY A 142 8.76 -1.56 -21.05
N SER A 143 7.74 -0.77 -21.33
CA SER A 143 7.05 0.01 -20.32
C SER A 143 6.64 -0.91 -19.18
N ALA A 144 6.97 -0.54 -17.95
CA ALA A 144 6.53 -1.26 -16.76
C ALA A 144 5.05 -1.58 -16.90
N GLY A 145 4.74 -2.86 -16.86
CA GLY A 145 3.35 -3.31 -17.02
C GLY A 145 2.48 -2.60 -16.00
N ILE A 146 1.44 -1.97 -16.50
CA ILE A 146 0.38 -1.43 -15.66
C ILE A 146 -0.41 -2.64 -15.19
N ALA A 147 -0.10 -3.09 -14.00
CA ALA A 147 -0.95 -4.05 -13.33
C ALA A 147 -2.22 -3.36 -12.82
#